data_1612e668373c8cd653051fcdc1d3cfe7
#
_entry.id   1612e668373c8cd653051fcdc1d3cfe7
#
_cell.length_a   1.000
_cell.length_b   1.000
_cell.length_c   1.000
_cell.angle_alpha   90.00
_cell.angle_beta   90.00
_cell.angle_gamma   90.00
#
_symmetry.space_group_name_H-M   'P 1'
#
loop_
_entity.id
_entity.type
_entity.pdbx_description
1 polymer ?
#
loop_
_entity_poly.entity_id
_entity_poly.type
_entity_poly.pdbx_seq_one_letter_code
_entity_poly.pdbx_strand_id
1 'polypeptide(L)'
;MKSLKILQTFAKIGKILSTIVFILSIVVGGFCIAGLLSLAVFPEGGFKLLGTTIRGLVEKEADISLPTLYAALTGGMIMCAGEAVVAKFAERYFKNELAAGTPFTFDGAKELMRLGILAICVSTGTLILAAIVYGIFRVTAENVAKPELDNSASVIIGVMMIVGSYLCRHGAEVSDKPAETV
;
A
#
# COMPACT_ATOMS: atom_id res chain seq x y z
N MET A 1 27.30 -16.00 -12.53
CA MET A 1 27.34 -15.96 -11.05
C MET A 1 27.15 -14.56 -10.44
N LYS A 2 27.67 -13.46 -11.02
CA LYS A 2 27.45 -12.09 -10.47
C LYS A 2 25.99 -11.61 -10.61
N SER A 3 25.31 -11.91 -11.72
CA SER A 3 23.93 -11.49 -11.97
C SER A 3 22.92 -12.07 -10.98
N LEU A 4 23.04 -13.36 -10.63
CA LEU A 4 22.19 -14.01 -9.63
C LEU A 4 22.32 -13.39 -8.22
N LYS A 5 23.54 -13.00 -7.82
CA LYS A 5 23.75 -12.32 -6.55
C LYS A 5 23.08 -10.95 -6.52
N ILE A 6 23.10 -10.22 -7.63
CA ILE A 6 22.44 -8.91 -7.75
C ILE A 6 20.92 -9.08 -7.61
N LEU A 7 20.33 -10.04 -8.31
CA LEU A 7 18.89 -10.33 -8.21
C LEU A 7 18.47 -10.72 -6.78
N GLN A 8 19.23 -11.60 -6.13
CA GLN A 8 18.96 -11.97 -4.74
C GLN A 8 19.08 -10.78 -3.78
N THR A 9 19.97 -9.82 -4.07
CA THR A 9 20.08 -8.60 -3.27
C THR A 9 18.84 -7.73 -3.45
N PHE A 10 18.34 -7.57 -4.68
CA PHE A 10 17.10 -6.84 -4.94
C PHE A 10 15.89 -7.49 -4.27
N ALA A 11 15.77 -8.82 -4.30
CA ALA A 11 14.70 -9.53 -3.61
C ALA A 11 14.77 -9.36 -2.08
N LYS A 12 15.98 -9.34 -1.50
CA LYS A 12 16.17 -9.02 -0.07
C LYS A 12 15.73 -7.60 0.27
N ILE A 13 16.13 -6.62 -0.54
CA ILE A 13 15.73 -5.21 -0.37
C ILE A 13 14.22 -5.10 -0.50
N GLY A 14 13.61 -5.70 -1.52
CA GLY A 14 12.17 -5.71 -1.72
C GLY A 14 11.40 -6.29 -0.54
N LYS A 15 11.89 -7.41 0.02
CA LYS A 15 11.32 -8.02 1.23
C LYS A 15 11.38 -7.07 2.43
N ILE A 16 12.55 -6.47 2.71
CA ILE A 16 12.72 -5.56 3.84
C ILE A 16 11.81 -4.33 3.66
N LEU A 17 11.79 -3.75 2.45
CA LEU A 17 10.95 -2.59 2.16
C LEU A 17 9.46 -2.90 2.34
N SER A 18 8.99 -4.04 1.83
CA SER A 18 7.60 -4.48 2.02
C SER A 18 7.25 -4.68 3.48
N THR A 19 8.17 -5.25 4.29
CA THR A 19 7.96 -5.40 5.74
C THR A 19 7.88 -4.03 6.43
N ILE A 20 8.74 -3.08 6.06
CA ILE A 20 8.72 -1.71 6.60
C ILE A 20 7.39 -1.03 6.27
N VAL A 21 6.96 -1.08 5.00
CA VAL A 21 5.68 -0.50 4.56
C VAL A 21 4.52 -1.14 5.32
N PHE A 22 4.51 -2.46 5.49
CA PHE A 22 3.49 -3.16 6.27
C PHE A 22 3.40 -2.64 7.72
N ILE A 23 4.55 -2.53 8.41
CA ILE A 23 4.60 -2.03 9.79
C ILE A 23 4.12 -0.57 9.85
N LEU A 24 4.58 0.28 8.94
CA LEU A 24 4.16 1.69 8.88
C LEU A 24 2.65 1.81 8.65
N SER A 25 2.08 1.04 7.73
CA SER A 25 0.64 1.05 7.46
C SER A 25 -0.18 0.63 8.70
N ILE A 26 0.29 -0.37 9.46
CA ILE A 26 -0.37 -0.77 10.71
C ILE A 26 -0.26 0.33 11.77
N VAL A 27 0.91 0.95 11.93
CA VAL A 27 1.12 2.03 12.91
C VAL A 27 0.26 3.24 12.57
N VAL A 28 0.29 3.72 11.32
CA VAL A 28 -0.50 4.86 10.86
C VAL A 28 -1.99 4.57 10.94
N GLY A 29 -2.43 3.37 10.53
CA GLY A 29 -3.82 2.93 10.68
C GLY A 29 -4.27 2.90 12.14
N GLY A 30 -3.40 2.44 13.05
CA GLY A 30 -3.63 2.49 14.51
C GLY A 30 -3.80 3.92 15.02
N PHE A 31 -2.99 4.86 14.54
CA PHE A 31 -3.15 6.29 14.87
C PHE A 31 -4.46 6.86 14.34
N CYS A 32 -4.90 6.47 13.14
CA CYS A 32 -6.20 6.89 12.62
C CYS A 32 -7.35 6.38 13.50
N ILE A 33 -7.30 5.12 13.94
CA ILE A 33 -8.31 4.55 14.86
C ILE A 33 -8.30 5.28 16.20
N ALA A 34 -7.12 5.47 16.80
CA ALA A 34 -6.98 6.21 18.05
C ALA A 34 -7.50 7.65 17.93
N GLY A 35 -7.25 8.30 16.79
CA GLY A 35 -7.76 9.62 16.46
C GLY A 35 -9.29 9.65 16.40
N LEU A 36 -9.91 8.70 15.71
CA LEU A 36 -11.36 8.59 15.63
C LEU A 36 -12.01 8.36 17.00
N LEU A 37 -11.42 7.45 17.80
CA LEU A 37 -11.91 7.19 19.16
C LEU A 37 -11.75 8.42 20.07
N SER A 38 -10.63 9.12 19.95
CA SER A 38 -10.38 10.36 20.71
C SER A 38 -11.41 11.44 20.39
N LEU A 39 -11.73 11.65 19.11
CA LEU A 39 -12.73 12.62 18.68
C LEU A 39 -14.15 12.21 19.11
N ALA A 40 -14.45 10.91 19.16
CA ALA A 40 -15.75 10.43 19.60
C ALA A 40 -15.98 10.64 21.10
N VAL A 41 -14.90 10.50 21.91
CA VAL A 41 -14.97 10.64 23.39
C VAL A 41 -14.83 12.09 23.83
N PHE A 42 -14.01 12.88 23.13
CA PHE A 42 -13.69 14.28 23.47
C PHE A 42 -13.88 15.21 22.26
N PRO A 43 -15.12 15.53 21.86
CA PRO A 43 -15.38 16.33 20.67
C PRO A 43 -14.83 17.77 20.75
N GLU A 44 -14.62 18.31 21.96
CA GLU A 44 -14.17 19.70 22.14
C GLU A 44 -12.64 19.88 22.16
N GLY A 45 -11.83 18.83 22.28
CA GLY A 45 -10.41 19.03 22.45
C GLY A 45 -9.47 17.93 22.02
N GLY A 46 -9.97 16.74 21.79
CA GLY A 46 -9.12 15.60 21.44
C GLY A 46 -8.14 15.17 22.56
N PHE A 47 -7.75 13.92 22.56
CA PHE A 47 -6.74 13.40 23.47
C PHE A 47 -5.35 13.99 23.15
N LYS A 48 -4.61 14.43 24.18
CA LYS A 48 -3.21 14.86 24.01
C LYS A 48 -2.32 13.65 23.81
N LEU A 49 -2.00 13.34 22.57
CA LEU A 49 -1.02 12.33 22.24
C LEU A 49 0.36 13.02 22.13
N LEU A 50 1.34 12.60 22.90
CA LEU A 50 2.70 13.18 22.94
C LEU A 50 2.75 14.71 23.19
N GLY A 51 1.79 15.24 23.98
CA GLY A 51 1.78 16.65 24.34
C GLY A 51 1.14 17.58 23.30
N THR A 52 0.71 17.05 22.15
CA THR A 52 0.02 17.80 21.09
C THR A 52 -1.37 17.24 20.92
N THR A 53 -2.40 18.08 20.83
CA THR A 53 -3.75 17.63 20.45
C THR A 53 -3.74 17.21 18.99
N ILE A 54 -4.45 16.12 18.64
CA ILE A 54 -4.61 15.67 17.23
C ILE A 54 -5.12 16.84 16.39
N ARG A 55 -5.99 17.66 16.94
CA ARG A 55 -6.44 18.93 16.36
C ARG A 55 -5.27 19.89 16.12
N GLY A 56 -4.37 20.06 17.06
CA GLY A 56 -3.20 20.96 16.93
C GLY A 56 -2.12 20.47 15.95
N LEU A 57 -2.07 19.16 15.63
CA LEU A 57 -1.22 18.64 14.57
C LEU A 57 -1.78 18.97 13.18
N VAL A 58 -3.10 19.03 13.06
CA VAL A 58 -3.82 19.28 11.81
C VAL A 58 -4.12 20.78 11.62
N GLU A 59 -4.38 21.53 12.71
CA GLU A 59 -4.68 22.98 12.69
C GLU A 59 -3.48 23.89 12.33
N LYS A 60 -2.27 23.35 12.24
CA LYS A 60 -1.10 24.18 11.91
C LYS A 60 -1.14 24.76 10.50
N GLU A 61 -2.03 24.31 9.63
CA GLU A 61 -2.10 24.77 8.22
C GLU A 61 -3.49 25.17 7.69
N ALA A 62 -4.59 24.89 8.37
CA ALA A 62 -5.92 25.33 7.90
C ALA A 62 -6.97 25.23 9.01
N ASP A 63 -8.04 26.07 8.94
CA ASP A 63 -9.31 25.91 9.66
C ASP A 63 -10.02 24.61 9.25
N ILE A 64 -9.52 23.47 9.74
CA ILE A 64 -10.06 22.16 9.39
C ILE A 64 -11.31 21.92 10.25
N SER A 65 -12.45 21.80 9.60
CA SER A 65 -13.70 21.45 10.28
C SER A 65 -13.66 20.05 10.87
N LEU A 66 -14.34 19.81 11.99
CA LEU A 66 -14.45 18.49 12.61
C LEU A 66 -14.90 17.40 11.61
N PRO A 67 -15.91 17.61 10.74
CA PRO A 67 -16.29 16.62 9.73
C PRO A 67 -15.16 16.29 8.74
N THR A 68 -14.36 17.28 8.35
CA THR A 68 -13.19 17.04 7.49
C THR A 68 -12.17 16.13 8.18
N LEU A 69 -11.95 16.32 9.48
CA LEU A 69 -11.03 15.50 10.26
C LEU A 69 -11.53 14.04 10.38
N TYR A 70 -12.84 13.83 10.64
CA TYR A 70 -13.44 12.50 10.62
C TYR A 70 -13.31 11.82 9.25
N ALA A 71 -13.58 12.54 8.18
CA ALA A 71 -13.46 12.03 6.81
C ALA A 71 -12.01 11.66 6.47
N ALA A 72 -11.03 12.49 6.85
CA ALA A 72 -9.61 12.26 6.64
C ALA A 72 -9.09 11.04 7.41
N LEU A 73 -9.43 10.91 8.69
CA LEU A 73 -9.02 9.78 9.51
C LEU A 73 -9.65 8.46 9.03
N THR A 74 -10.93 8.48 8.67
CA THR A 74 -11.61 7.28 8.15
C THR A 74 -11.05 6.89 6.78
N GLY A 75 -10.85 7.83 5.88
CA GLY A 75 -10.21 7.61 4.57
C GLY A 75 -8.79 7.09 4.73
N GLY A 76 -7.99 7.70 5.61
CA GLY A 76 -6.64 7.26 5.94
C GLY A 76 -6.58 5.82 6.46
N MET A 77 -7.50 5.43 7.33
CA MET A 77 -7.62 4.06 7.82
C MET A 77 -7.88 3.07 6.68
N ILE A 78 -8.79 3.40 5.76
CA ILE A 78 -9.10 2.56 4.59
C ILE A 78 -7.87 2.41 3.70
N MET A 79 -7.15 3.50 3.42
CA MET A 79 -5.94 3.47 2.60
C MET A 79 -4.84 2.63 3.27
N CYS A 80 -4.57 2.84 4.55
CA CYS A 80 -3.59 2.06 5.31
C CYS A 80 -3.92 0.56 5.33
N ALA A 81 -5.20 0.19 5.44
CA ALA A 81 -5.62 -1.21 5.39
C ALA A 81 -5.29 -1.84 4.02
N GLY A 82 -5.56 -1.13 2.92
CA GLY A 82 -5.21 -1.58 1.58
C GLY A 82 -3.71 -1.73 1.37
N GLU A 83 -2.93 -0.73 1.78
CA GLU A 83 -1.47 -0.78 1.70
C GLU A 83 -0.88 -1.93 2.50
N ALA A 84 -1.40 -2.20 3.71
CA ALA A 84 -0.97 -3.32 4.53
C ALA A 84 -1.22 -4.66 3.83
N VAL A 85 -2.36 -4.83 3.16
CA VAL A 85 -2.66 -6.04 2.38
C VAL A 85 -1.65 -6.20 1.24
N VAL A 86 -1.46 -5.18 0.41
CA VAL A 86 -0.52 -5.23 -0.73
C VAL A 86 0.91 -5.50 -0.24
N ALA A 87 1.36 -4.80 0.81
CA ALA A 87 2.69 -4.96 1.38
C ALA A 87 2.92 -6.39 1.91
N LYS A 88 1.90 -7.01 2.51
CA LYS A 88 1.99 -8.40 3.01
C LYS A 88 2.11 -9.42 1.87
N PHE A 89 1.39 -9.23 0.78
CA PHE A 89 1.53 -10.07 -0.42
C PHE A 89 2.89 -9.87 -1.10
N ALA A 90 3.40 -8.63 -1.15
CA ALA A 90 4.73 -8.32 -1.67
C ALA A 90 5.83 -8.98 -0.83
N GLU A 91 5.74 -8.92 0.52
CA GLU A 91 6.67 -9.62 1.41
C GLU A 91 6.69 -11.13 1.13
N ARG A 92 5.51 -11.74 0.96
CA ARG A 92 5.38 -13.16 0.66
C ARG A 92 6.02 -13.52 -0.69
N TYR A 93 5.77 -12.72 -1.72
CA TYR A 93 6.38 -12.89 -3.04
C TYR A 93 7.91 -12.88 -2.95
N PHE A 94 8.51 -11.84 -2.36
CA PHE A 94 9.96 -11.74 -2.24
C PHE A 94 10.57 -12.85 -1.37
N LYS A 95 9.83 -13.34 -0.37
CA LYS A 95 10.26 -14.49 0.44
C LYS A 95 10.32 -15.77 -0.41
N ASN A 96 9.31 -16.02 -1.24
CA ASN A 96 9.25 -17.18 -2.12
C ASN A 96 10.33 -17.11 -3.20
N GLU A 97 10.57 -15.94 -3.79
CA GLU A 97 11.63 -15.70 -4.76
C GLU A 97 13.03 -15.97 -4.19
N LEU A 98 13.28 -15.53 -2.96
CA LEU A 98 14.53 -15.81 -2.26
C LEU A 98 14.72 -17.31 -1.97
N ALA A 99 13.64 -18.03 -1.70
CA ALA A 99 13.69 -19.48 -1.49
C ALA A 99 13.93 -20.24 -2.80
N ALA A 100 13.39 -19.77 -3.92
CA ALA A 100 13.60 -20.36 -5.24
C ALA A 100 15.00 -20.07 -5.81
N GLY A 101 15.70 -19.04 -5.31
CA GLY A 101 17.05 -18.65 -5.73
C GLY A 101 17.13 -17.93 -7.07
N THR A 102 16.05 -17.92 -7.86
CA THR A 102 15.96 -17.24 -9.16
C THR A 102 14.52 -16.75 -9.38
N PRO A 103 14.33 -15.54 -9.96
CA PRO A 103 13.01 -15.01 -10.31
C PRO A 103 12.46 -15.63 -11.60
N PHE A 104 13.28 -16.32 -12.36
CA PHE A 104 12.91 -16.92 -13.65
C PHE A 104 12.30 -18.30 -13.43
N THR A 105 11.19 -18.35 -12.67
CA THR A 105 10.38 -19.54 -12.48
C THR A 105 8.95 -19.26 -12.93
N PHE A 106 8.24 -20.26 -13.44
CA PHE A 106 6.83 -20.11 -13.84
C PHE A 106 5.94 -19.71 -12.65
N ASP A 107 6.24 -20.23 -11.48
CA ASP A 107 5.49 -19.91 -10.26
C ASP A 107 5.79 -18.48 -9.78
N GLY A 108 7.06 -18.04 -9.82
CA GLY A 108 7.45 -16.68 -9.50
C GLY A 108 6.80 -15.67 -10.46
N ALA A 109 6.77 -15.96 -11.76
CA ALA A 109 6.07 -15.12 -12.74
C ALA A 109 4.57 -15.03 -12.45
N LYS A 110 3.90 -16.13 -12.11
CA LYS A 110 2.48 -16.14 -11.70
C LYS A 110 2.22 -15.32 -10.44
N GLU A 111 3.07 -15.47 -9.43
CA GLU A 111 2.94 -14.72 -8.17
C GLU A 111 3.14 -13.21 -8.41
N LEU A 112 4.11 -12.83 -9.23
CA LEU A 112 4.35 -11.43 -9.60
C LEU A 112 3.16 -10.83 -10.35
N MET A 113 2.56 -11.58 -11.28
CA MET A 113 1.35 -11.15 -11.99
C MET A 113 0.17 -10.92 -11.02
N ARG A 114 -0.04 -11.86 -10.09
CA ARG A 114 -1.09 -11.75 -9.07
C ARG A 114 -0.86 -10.53 -8.18
N LEU A 115 0.38 -10.29 -7.79
CA LEU A 115 0.76 -9.12 -6.98
C LEU A 115 0.49 -7.82 -7.73
N GLY A 116 0.82 -7.73 -9.02
CA GLY A 116 0.53 -6.57 -9.84
C GLY A 116 -0.98 -6.28 -9.96
N ILE A 117 -1.78 -7.30 -10.24
CA ILE A 117 -3.24 -7.19 -10.29
C ILE A 117 -3.79 -6.76 -8.92
N LEU A 118 -3.32 -7.39 -7.84
CA LEU A 118 -3.75 -7.08 -6.49
C LEU A 118 -3.41 -5.62 -6.13
N ALA A 119 -2.21 -5.14 -6.48
CA ALA A 119 -1.80 -3.75 -6.25
C ALA A 119 -2.77 -2.77 -6.93
N ILE A 120 -3.15 -3.01 -8.18
CA ILE A 120 -4.11 -2.17 -8.90
C ILE A 120 -5.50 -2.25 -8.28
N CYS A 121 -6.02 -3.47 -8.07
CA CYS A 121 -7.38 -3.66 -7.57
C CYS A 121 -7.57 -3.12 -6.15
N VAL A 122 -6.63 -3.39 -5.24
CA VAL A 122 -6.72 -2.92 -3.85
C VAL A 122 -6.57 -1.42 -3.79
N SER A 123 -5.57 -0.84 -4.47
CA SER A 123 -5.37 0.61 -4.46
C SER A 123 -6.56 1.36 -5.06
N THR A 124 -7.11 0.87 -6.17
CA THR A 124 -8.30 1.47 -6.77
C THR A 124 -9.54 1.27 -5.90
N GLY A 125 -9.69 0.08 -5.30
CA GLY A 125 -10.80 -0.23 -4.40
C GLY A 125 -10.79 0.63 -3.14
N THR A 126 -9.65 0.81 -2.50
CA THR A 126 -9.51 1.69 -1.32
C THR A 126 -9.74 3.16 -1.66
N LEU A 127 -9.30 3.62 -2.84
CA LEU A 127 -9.58 4.96 -3.32
C LEU A 127 -11.10 5.20 -3.50
N ILE A 128 -11.79 4.26 -4.13
CA ILE A 128 -13.25 4.33 -4.32
C ILE A 128 -13.95 4.34 -2.97
N LEU A 129 -13.59 3.45 -2.04
CA LEU A 129 -14.17 3.40 -0.70
C LEU A 129 -13.92 4.71 0.07
N ALA A 130 -12.71 5.24 0.03
CA ALA A 130 -12.38 6.52 0.66
C ALA A 130 -13.20 7.67 0.05
N ALA A 131 -13.37 7.67 -1.29
CA ALA A 131 -14.19 8.67 -1.98
C ALA A 131 -15.68 8.58 -1.61
N ILE A 132 -16.21 7.37 -1.45
CA ILE A 132 -17.60 7.15 -1.00
C ILE A 132 -17.79 7.69 0.42
N VAL A 133 -16.90 7.32 1.35
CA VAL A 133 -16.92 7.80 2.74
C VAL A 133 -16.87 9.32 2.76
N TYR A 134 -15.96 9.91 2.02
CA TYR A 134 -15.86 11.35 1.89
C TYR A 134 -17.15 11.99 1.33
N GLY A 135 -17.75 11.38 0.31
CA GLY A 135 -19.03 11.82 -0.26
C GLY A 135 -20.15 11.83 0.78
N ILE A 136 -20.22 10.81 1.65
CA ILE A 136 -21.20 10.74 2.76
C ILE A 136 -20.99 11.90 3.74
N PHE A 137 -19.74 12.17 4.16
CA PHE A 137 -19.46 13.29 5.05
C PHE A 137 -19.81 14.64 4.44
N ARG A 138 -19.57 14.81 3.12
CA ARG A 138 -19.89 16.05 2.41
C ARG A 138 -21.39 16.32 2.30
N VAL A 139 -22.22 15.27 2.22
CA VAL A 139 -23.69 15.42 2.18
C VAL A 139 -24.24 15.72 3.57
N THR A 140 -23.60 15.18 4.62
CA THR A 140 -24.07 15.31 6.01
C THR A 140 -23.57 16.57 6.72
N ALA A 141 -22.48 17.17 6.25
CA ALA A 141 -21.83 18.32 6.87
C ALA A 141 -21.40 19.36 5.85
N GLU A 142 -21.60 20.64 6.19
CA GLU A 142 -21.12 21.76 5.38
C GLU A 142 -19.60 21.93 5.56
N ASN A 143 -18.92 22.40 4.50
CA ASN A 143 -17.50 22.76 4.51
C ASN A 143 -16.52 21.59 4.75
N VAL A 144 -16.76 20.42 4.15
CA VAL A 144 -15.78 19.33 4.13
C VAL A 144 -14.77 19.58 2.98
N ALA A 145 -13.52 19.81 3.32
CA ALA A 145 -12.45 20.03 2.35
C ALA A 145 -12.19 18.76 1.52
N LYS A 146 -11.99 18.88 0.22
CA LYS A 146 -11.76 17.73 -0.67
C LYS A 146 -10.34 17.18 -0.43
N PRO A 147 -10.18 15.90 -0.03
CA PRO A 147 -8.85 15.29 0.07
C PRO A 147 -8.26 15.11 -1.33
N GLU A 148 -6.98 15.38 -1.48
CA GLU A 148 -6.22 14.98 -2.67
C GLU A 148 -5.92 13.48 -2.56
N LEU A 149 -6.78 12.67 -3.13
CA LEU A 149 -6.60 11.21 -3.19
C LEU A 149 -5.98 10.88 -4.55
N ASP A 150 -4.74 10.44 -4.54
CA ASP A 150 -4.04 9.95 -5.73
C ASP A 150 -3.51 8.53 -5.49
N ASN A 151 -3.72 7.67 -6.47
CA ASN A 151 -3.21 6.30 -6.51
C ASN A 151 -2.41 5.99 -7.77
N SER A 152 -2.06 7.01 -8.54
CA SER A 152 -1.36 6.86 -9.82
C SER A 152 -0.07 6.06 -9.68
N ALA A 153 0.71 6.30 -8.63
CA ALA A 153 1.94 5.57 -8.34
C ALA A 153 1.69 4.07 -8.14
N SER A 154 0.66 3.69 -7.38
CA SER A 154 0.32 2.29 -7.13
C SER A 154 -0.14 1.57 -8.39
N VAL A 155 -0.90 2.26 -9.25
CA VAL A 155 -1.34 1.72 -10.55
C VAL A 155 -0.13 1.51 -11.46
N ILE A 156 0.77 2.48 -11.58
CA ILE A 156 2.00 2.37 -12.39
C ILE A 156 2.86 1.20 -11.89
N ILE A 157 3.08 1.07 -10.60
CA ILE A 157 3.83 -0.04 -10.00
C ILE A 157 3.15 -1.38 -10.33
N GLY A 158 1.83 -1.45 -10.20
CA GLY A 158 1.07 -2.66 -10.54
C GLY A 158 1.22 -3.07 -12.00
N VAL A 159 1.14 -2.10 -12.94
CA VAL A 159 1.38 -2.34 -14.36
C VAL A 159 2.81 -2.81 -14.60
N MET A 160 3.82 -2.18 -13.99
CA MET A 160 5.22 -2.61 -14.10
C MET A 160 5.43 -4.04 -13.60
N MET A 161 4.75 -4.45 -12.51
CA MET A 161 4.81 -5.82 -12.01
C MET A 161 4.19 -6.81 -13.00
N ILE A 162 3.07 -6.47 -13.64
CA ILE A 162 2.44 -7.30 -14.67
C ILE A 162 3.37 -7.47 -15.87
N VAL A 163 3.96 -6.38 -16.38
CA VAL A 163 4.93 -6.45 -17.47
C VAL A 163 6.14 -7.27 -17.07
N GLY A 164 6.67 -7.05 -15.87
CA GLY A 164 7.78 -7.83 -15.31
C GLY A 164 7.47 -9.33 -15.22
N SER A 165 6.24 -9.70 -14.91
CA SER A 165 5.81 -11.11 -14.86
C SER A 165 5.91 -11.80 -16.21
N TYR A 166 5.54 -11.12 -17.31
CA TYR A 166 5.73 -11.65 -18.67
C TYR A 166 7.20 -11.83 -19.03
N LEU A 167 8.07 -10.91 -18.63
CA LEU A 167 9.52 -11.03 -18.85
C LEU A 167 10.10 -12.21 -18.06
N CYS A 168 9.70 -12.37 -16.80
CA CYS A 168 10.11 -13.51 -15.97
C CYS A 168 9.64 -14.84 -16.56
N ARG A 169 8.40 -14.90 -17.06
CA ARG A 169 7.87 -16.09 -17.72
C ARG A 169 8.64 -16.44 -18.99
N HIS A 170 8.91 -15.45 -19.82
CA HIS A 170 9.72 -15.68 -21.04
C HIS A 170 11.14 -16.15 -20.70
N GLY A 171 11.75 -15.58 -19.66
CA GLY A 171 13.04 -16.03 -19.14
C GLY A 171 13.01 -17.47 -18.64
N ALA A 172 11.94 -17.90 -17.99
CA ALA A 172 11.74 -19.29 -17.58
C ALA A 172 11.63 -20.22 -18.78
N GLU A 173 10.85 -19.87 -19.81
CA GLU A 173 10.69 -20.64 -21.06
C GLU A 173 12.01 -20.85 -21.80
N VAL A 174 12.88 -19.83 -21.81
CA VAL A 174 14.21 -19.92 -22.45
C VAL A 174 15.17 -20.78 -21.61
N SER A 175 15.05 -20.72 -20.27
CA SER A 175 15.91 -21.49 -19.37
C SER A 175 15.58 -22.99 -19.37
N ASP A 176 14.31 -23.34 -19.61
CA ASP A 176 13.84 -24.75 -19.64
C ASP A 176 14.06 -25.44 -21.01
N LYS A 177 14.37 -24.70 -22.07
CA LYS A 177 14.76 -25.33 -23.33
C LYS A 177 16.13 -25.95 -23.19
N PRO A 178 16.27 -27.29 -23.30
CA PRO A 178 17.59 -27.91 -23.36
C PRO A 178 18.34 -27.29 -24.54
N ALA A 179 19.61 -26.95 -24.30
CA ALA A 179 20.49 -26.53 -25.38
C ALA A 179 20.48 -27.66 -26.43
N GLU A 180 19.68 -27.52 -27.49
CA GLU A 180 19.83 -28.36 -28.66
C GLU A 180 21.22 -28.07 -29.16
N THR A 181 22.11 -29.03 -28.84
CA THR A 181 23.47 -29.12 -29.37
C THR A 181 23.39 -29.13 -30.89
N VAL A 182 23.87 -28.03 -31.47
CA VAL A 182 24.32 -28.00 -32.87
C VAL A 182 25.62 -28.81 -33.00
#